data_b74a1e62e62e95474746f61a9900c816
#
_entry.id   b74a1e62e62e95474746f61a9900c816
#
_cell.length_a   1.000
_cell.length_b   1.000
_cell.length_c   1.000
_cell.angle_alpha   90.00
_cell.angle_beta   90.00
_cell.angle_gamma   90.00
#
_symmetry.space_group_name_H-M   'P 1'
#
loop_
_entity.id
_entity.type
_entity.pdbx_description
1 polymer ?
#
loop_
_entity_poly.entity_id
_entity_poly.type
_entity_poly.pdbx_seq_one_letter_code
_entity_poly.pdbx_strand_id
1 'polypeptide(L)'
;MDDTGAARARGKDQVTRQYDYSEAVEDMKTAAQIMPDVPYVYFNLGNLYCLSAEHLASIENYTKAIEIYPYMGDAYFNRGLVLIYLKDKEKGCIDLSRAGELGVADAYGVIKKYCEENND
;
A
#
# COMPACT_ATOMS: atom_id res chain seq x y z
N MET A 1 24.11 -4.87 -26.26
CA MET A 1 23.99 -4.95 -25.68
C MET A 1 23.89 -4.96 -25.17
N ASP A 2 23.78 -4.89 -25.37
CA ASP A 2 23.63 -4.94 -24.50
C ASP A 2 23.63 -4.93 -23.98
N ASP A 3 23.86 -5.08 -24.13
CA ASP A 3 23.84 -5.07 -23.49
C ASP A 3 24.16 -4.64 -23.21
N THR A 4 24.43 -4.37 -23.47
CA THR A 4 24.75 -3.96 -23.17
C THR A 4 24.55 -3.20 -23.20
N GLY A 5 24.80 -3.20 -23.87
CA GLY A 5 24.72 -2.09 -23.71
C GLY A 5 23.81 -1.94 -23.06
N ALA A 6 23.38 -2.47 -23.20
CA ALA A 6 22.46 -2.33 -22.49
C ALA A 6 22.85 -2.29 -21.25
N ALA A 7 23.70 -2.66 -20.94
CA ALA A 7 23.90 -2.61 -19.66
C ALA A 7 24.22 -1.35 -19.25
N ARG A 8 24.72 -0.63 -19.81
CA ARG A 8 25.08 0.44 -19.46
C ARG A 8 24.28 1.33 -19.22
N ALA A 9 23.88 1.50 -19.86
CA ALA A 9 22.91 2.36 -19.67
C ALA A 9 21.89 1.77 -18.84
N ARG A 10 22.03 0.62 -18.51
CA ARG A 10 21.12 -0.01 -17.84
C ARG A 10 20.94 0.48 -16.50
N GLY A 11 21.90 0.76 -15.76
CA GLY A 11 21.74 1.29 -14.46
C GLY A 11 21.00 2.59 -14.49
N LYS A 12 21.31 3.41 -15.49
CA LYS A 12 20.65 4.61 -15.61
C LYS A 12 19.21 4.41 -15.89
N ASP A 13 18.86 3.49 -16.69
CA ASP A 13 17.49 3.20 -16.96
C ASP A 13 16.76 2.81 -15.72
N GLN A 14 17.38 2.08 -14.85
CA GLN A 14 16.69 1.68 -13.63
C GLN A 14 16.44 2.85 -12.73
N VAL A 15 17.34 3.79 -12.68
CA VAL A 15 17.17 4.93 -11.84
C VAL A 15 16.03 5.80 -12.32
N THR A 16 15.92 5.98 -13.61
CA THR A 16 14.93 6.89 -14.13
C THR A 16 13.65 6.21 -14.52
N ARG A 17 13.67 4.90 -14.64
CA ARG A 17 12.51 4.19 -15.09
C ARG A 17 11.42 4.20 -14.05
N GLN A 18 10.25 4.48 -14.46
CA GLN A 18 9.11 4.35 -13.61
C GLN A 18 8.24 3.25 -14.13
N TYR A 19 7.83 2.36 -13.26
CA TYR A 19 6.95 1.29 -13.68
C TYR A 19 5.57 1.83 -13.93
N ASP A 20 4.98 1.40 -15.01
CA ASP A 20 3.65 1.82 -15.37
C ASP A 20 2.68 0.75 -14.90
N TYR A 21 1.90 1.09 -13.89
CA TYR A 21 0.97 0.14 -13.31
C TYR A 21 -0.45 0.30 -13.87
N SER A 22 -0.64 1.13 -14.89
CA SER A 22 -1.99 1.44 -15.34
C SER A 22 -2.72 0.23 -15.89
N GLU A 23 -2.03 -0.67 -16.57
CA GLU A 23 -2.69 -1.86 -17.10
C GLU A 23 -3.13 -2.76 -15.94
N ALA A 24 -2.26 -2.93 -14.95
CA ALA A 24 -2.62 -3.75 -13.79
C ALA A 24 -3.78 -3.14 -13.04
N VAL A 25 -3.82 -1.82 -12.92
CA VAL A 25 -4.93 -1.15 -12.26
C VAL A 25 -6.22 -1.39 -13.02
N GLU A 26 -6.20 -1.27 -14.35
CA GLU A 26 -7.41 -1.50 -15.14
C GLU A 26 -7.88 -2.94 -15.01
N ASP A 27 -6.97 -3.89 -14.99
CA ASP A 27 -7.33 -5.29 -14.81
C ASP A 27 -7.98 -5.52 -13.46
N MET A 28 -7.46 -4.91 -12.41
CA MET A 28 -8.04 -5.07 -11.09
C MET A 28 -9.38 -4.36 -10.98
N LYS A 29 -9.53 -3.23 -11.65
CA LYS A 29 -10.83 -2.55 -11.67
C LYS A 29 -11.88 -3.43 -12.36
N THR A 30 -11.49 -4.11 -13.42
CA THR A 30 -12.39 -5.04 -14.08
C THR A 30 -12.73 -6.19 -13.12
N ALA A 31 -11.75 -6.70 -12.39
CA ALA A 31 -12.01 -7.74 -11.41
C ALA A 31 -13.00 -7.27 -10.34
N ALA A 32 -12.87 -6.02 -9.93
CA ALA A 32 -13.80 -5.47 -8.93
C ALA A 32 -15.21 -5.37 -9.45
N GLN A 33 -15.37 -5.10 -10.74
CA GLN A 33 -16.71 -5.08 -11.34
C GLN A 33 -17.31 -6.47 -11.38
N ILE A 34 -16.50 -7.47 -11.64
CA ILE A 34 -16.97 -8.84 -11.74
C ILE A 34 -17.18 -9.44 -10.35
N MET A 35 -16.31 -9.11 -9.41
CA MET A 35 -16.33 -9.68 -8.08
C MET A 35 -16.31 -8.56 -7.03
N PRO A 36 -17.42 -7.83 -6.88
CA PRO A 36 -17.41 -6.64 -6.03
C PRO A 36 -17.34 -6.93 -4.54
N ASP A 37 -17.52 -8.18 -4.14
CA ASP A 37 -17.49 -8.53 -2.72
C ASP A 37 -16.24 -9.26 -2.29
N VAL A 38 -15.20 -9.26 -3.11
CA VAL A 38 -13.94 -9.94 -2.77
C VAL A 38 -12.96 -8.91 -2.23
N PRO A 39 -12.66 -8.95 -0.93
CA PRO A 39 -11.81 -7.90 -0.34
C PRO A 39 -10.42 -7.83 -0.92
N TYR A 40 -9.84 -8.97 -1.33
CA TYR A 40 -8.50 -8.94 -1.87
C TYR A 40 -8.38 -8.18 -3.18
N VAL A 41 -9.47 -8.05 -3.93
CA VAL A 41 -9.43 -7.25 -5.16
C VAL A 41 -9.13 -5.80 -4.82
N TYR A 42 -9.81 -5.28 -3.79
CA TYR A 42 -9.59 -3.90 -3.38
C TYR A 42 -8.26 -3.71 -2.66
N PHE A 43 -7.86 -4.73 -1.91
CA PHE A 43 -6.54 -4.70 -1.28
C PHE A 43 -5.45 -4.60 -2.35
N ASN A 44 -5.55 -5.39 -3.41
CA ASN A 44 -4.59 -5.34 -4.50
C ASN A 44 -4.63 -4.01 -5.23
N LEU A 45 -5.82 -3.44 -5.42
CA LEU A 45 -5.92 -2.10 -6.00
C LEU A 45 -5.23 -1.08 -5.11
N GLY A 46 -5.44 -1.17 -3.79
CA GLY A 46 -4.75 -0.29 -2.86
C GLY A 46 -3.25 -0.37 -3.02
N ASN A 47 -2.72 -1.59 -3.16
CA ASN A 47 -1.29 -1.78 -3.33
C ASN A 47 -0.79 -1.19 -4.64
N LEU A 48 -1.53 -1.38 -5.71
CA LEU A 48 -1.13 -0.85 -7.01
C LEU A 48 -1.13 0.67 -7.00
N TYR A 49 -2.14 1.27 -6.40
CA TYR A 49 -2.18 2.73 -6.29
C TYR A 49 -1.04 3.24 -5.40
N CYS A 50 -0.70 2.49 -4.37
CA CYS A 50 0.42 2.87 -3.53
C CYS A 50 1.72 2.87 -4.33
N LEU A 51 1.92 1.85 -5.16
CA LEU A 51 3.11 1.76 -6.01
C LEU A 51 3.14 2.86 -7.04
N SER A 52 1.98 3.36 -7.45
CA SER A 52 1.90 4.46 -8.42
C SER A 52 1.93 5.81 -7.73
N ALA A 53 2.13 5.86 -6.44
CA ALA A 53 2.16 7.08 -5.66
C ALA A 53 0.81 7.81 -5.67
N GLU A 54 -0.28 7.09 -5.87
CA GLU A 54 -1.61 7.66 -5.80
C GLU A 54 -2.19 7.33 -4.45
N HIS A 55 -1.77 8.08 -3.47
CA HIS A 55 -1.99 7.72 -2.07
C HIS A 55 -3.45 7.78 -1.65
N LEU A 56 -4.20 8.77 -2.13
CA LEU A 56 -5.60 8.87 -1.74
C LEU A 56 -6.42 7.72 -2.32
N ALA A 57 -6.15 7.34 -3.56
CA ALA A 57 -6.82 6.20 -4.17
C ALA A 57 -6.45 4.91 -3.45
N SER A 58 -5.20 4.82 -2.98
CA SER A 58 -4.76 3.67 -2.21
C SER A 58 -5.57 3.55 -0.93
N ILE A 59 -5.71 4.65 -0.18
CA ILE A 59 -6.47 4.64 1.07
C ILE A 59 -7.92 4.25 0.80
N GLU A 60 -8.50 4.78 -0.27
CA GLU A 60 -9.88 4.49 -0.60
C GLU A 60 -10.09 2.99 -0.83
N ASN A 61 -9.17 2.35 -1.53
CA ASN A 61 -9.32 0.94 -1.85
C ASN A 61 -9.02 0.05 -0.65
N TYR A 62 -8.04 0.40 0.18
CA TYR A 62 -7.85 -0.33 1.43
C TYR A 62 -9.09 -0.21 2.31
N THR A 63 -9.70 0.96 2.35
CA THR A 63 -10.91 1.17 3.13
C THR A 63 -12.02 0.25 2.64
N LYS A 64 -12.16 0.13 1.33
CA LYS A 64 -13.18 -0.74 0.78
C LYS A 64 -12.92 -2.20 1.15
N ALA A 65 -11.67 -2.63 1.10
CA ALA A 65 -11.33 -3.99 1.51
C ALA A 65 -11.71 -4.22 2.97
N ILE A 66 -11.43 -3.26 3.82
CA ILE A 66 -11.71 -3.36 5.24
C ILE A 66 -13.23 -3.37 5.49
N GLU A 67 -13.97 -2.59 4.73
CA GLU A 67 -15.43 -2.58 4.89
C GLU A 67 -16.02 -3.94 4.57
N ILE A 68 -15.46 -4.63 3.58
CA ILE A 68 -15.95 -5.95 3.23
C ILE A 68 -15.48 -6.98 4.26
N TYR A 69 -14.22 -6.89 4.68
CA TYR A 69 -13.66 -7.85 5.62
C TYR A 69 -12.87 -7.12 6.70
N PRO A 70 -13.51 -6.78 7.82
CA PRO A 70 -12.88 -5.93 8.84
C PRO A 70 -11.72 -6.59 9.60
N TYR A 71 -11.40 -7.83 9.31
CA TYR A 71 -10.31 -8.52 9.99
C TYR A 71 -9.06 -8.65 9.13
N MET A 72 -8.98 -7.88 8.04
CA MET A 72 -7.83 -7.95 7.15
C MET A 72 -6.71 -7.08 7.71
N GLY A 73 -5.88 -7.67 8.56
CA GLY A 73 -4.79 -6.95 9.21
C GLY A 73 -3.86 -6.25 8.23
N ASP A 74 -3.55 -6.91 7.10
CA ASP A 74 -2.64 -6.33 6.11
C ASP A 74 -3.18 -5.04 5.52
N ALA A 75 -4.50 -4.94 5.36
CA ALA A 75 -5.09 -3.73 4.81
C ALA A 75 -4.96 -2.57 5.78
N TYR A 76 -5.18 -2.84 7.08
CA TYR A 76 -4.94 -1.82 8.10
C TYR A 76 -3.47 -1.41 8.13
N PHE A 77 -2.58 -2.39 8.04
CA PHE A 77 -1.15 -2.11 8.09
C PHE A 77 -0.75 -1.20 6.94
N ASN A 78 -1.13 -1.56 5.73
CA ASN A 78 -0.74 -0.79 4.56
C ASN A 78 -1.40 0.57 4.56
N ARG A 79 -2.68 0.65 4.95
CA ARG A 79 -3.35 1.95 5.02
C ARG A 79 -2.69 2.84 6.07
N GLY A 80 -2.33 2.24 7.20
CA GLY A 80 -1.64 2.98 8.25
C GLY A 80 -0.32 3.55 7.79
N LEU A 81 0.46 2.78 7.04
CA LEU A 81 1.73 3.28 6.51
C LEU A 81 1.51 4.46 5.56
N VAL A 82 0.50 4.37 4.70
CA VAL A 82 0.21 5.48 3.79
C VAL A 82 -0.21 6.71 4.56
N LEU A 83 -1.03 6.53 5.59
CA LEU A 83 -1.47 7.66 6.41
C LEU A 83 -0.30 8.32 7.11
N ILE A 84 0.63 7.54 7.65
CA ILE A 84 1.84 8.08 8.27
C ILE A 84 2.61 8.90 7.23
N TYR A 85 2.76 8.33 6.03
CA TYR A 85 3.49 9.02 4.97
C TYR A 85 2.84 10.37 4.64
N LEU A 86 1.51 10.42 4.68
CA LEU A 86 0.78 11.65 4.39
C LEU A 86 0.69 12.59 5.59
N LYS A 87 1.40 12.26 6.67
CA LYS A 87 1.45 13.08 7.88
C LYS A 87 0.17 13.05 8.70
N ASP A 88 -0.69 12.07 8.47
CA ASP A 88 -1.84 11.87 9.33
C ASP A 88 -1.48 10.81 10.35
N LYS A 89 -0.65 11.21 11.30
CA LYS A 89 -0.08 10.30 12.26
C LYS A 89 -1.15 9.65 13.13
N GLU A 90 -2.13 10.42 13.53
CA GLU A 90 -3.13 9.89 14.43
C GLU A 90 -3.90 8.72 13.81
N LYS A 91 -4.42 8.93 12.61
CA LYS A 91 -5.16 7.86 11.97
C LYS A 91 -4.26 6.70 11.57
N GLY A 92 -3.04 7.01 11.15
CA GLY A 92 -2.11 5.96 10.79
C GLY A 92 -1.78 5.07 11.96
N CYS A 93 -1.59 5.66 13.14
CA CYS A 93 -1.25 4.88 14.31
C CYS A 93 -2.41 4.04 14.80
N ILE A 94 -3.65 4.53 14.63
CA ILE A 94 -4.83 3.72 14.94
C ILE A 94 -4.85 2.48 14.05
N ASP A 95 -4.61 2.67 12.75
CA ASP A 95 -4.59 1.54 11.82
C ASP A 95 -3.48 0.56 12.16
N LEU A 96 -2.30 1.05 12.51
CA LEU A 96 -1.19 0.17 12.85
C LEU A 96 -1.49 -0.63 14.12
N SER A 97 -2.14 -0.01 15.10
CA SER A 97 -2.54 -0.73 16.30
C SER A 97 -3.52 -1.83 15.97
N ARG A 98 -4.48 -1.53 15.11
CA ARG A 98 -5.45 -2.54 14.70
C ARG A 98 -4.77 -3.68 13.96
N ALA A 99 -3.83 -3.35 13.08
CA ALA A 99 -3.09 -4.36 12.35
C ALA A 99 -2.35 -5.29 13.31
N GLY A 100 -1.72 -4.72 14.32
CA GLY A 100 -1.01 -5.54 15.32
C GLY A 100 -1.96 -6.46 16.06
N GLU A 101 -3.13 -5.96 16.45
CA GLU A 101 -4.13 -6.78 17.11
C GLU A 101 -4.59 -7.93 16.24
N LEU A 102 -4.58 -7.71 14.93
CA LEU A 102 -5.02 -8.73 13.99
C LEU A 102 -3.88 -9.64 13.54
N GLY A 103 -2.72 -9.52 14.17
CA GLY A 103 -1.64 -10.48 13.94
C GLY A 103 -0.53 -10.03 13.01
N VAL A 104 -0.51 -8.78 12.59
CA VAL A 104 0.57 -8.28 11.73
C VAL A 104 1.72 -7.86 12.65
N ALA A 105 2.66 -8.77 12.85
CA ALA A 105 3.74 -8.53 13.82
C ALA A 105 4.57 -7.30 13.48
N ASP A 106 4.77 -7.03 12.20
CA ASP A 106 5.57 -5.88 11.79
C ASP A 106 5.00 -4.55 12.25
N ALA A 107 3.70 -4.52 12.59
CA ALA A 107 3.07 -3.29 13.03
C ALA A 107 3.70 -2.74 14.29
N TYR A 108 4.15 -3.61 15.18
CA TYR A 108 4.68 -3.15 16.47
C TYR A 108 5.97 -2.35 16.31
N GLY A 109 6.83 -2.76 15.37
CA GLY A 109 8.04 -2.00 15.10
C GLY A 109 7.75 -0.62 14.52
N VAL A 110 6.75 -0.55 13.65
CA VAL A 110 6.38 0.71 13.04
C VAL A 110 5.75 1.63 14.08
N ILE A 111 4.90 1.08 14.96
CA ILE A 111 4.30 1.85 16.03
C ILE A 111 5.39 2.45 16.91
N LYS A 112 6.38 1.63 17.26
CA LYS A 112 7.44 2.13 18.10
C LYS A 112 8.20 3.25 17.42
N LYS A 113 8.42 3.14 16.13
CA LYS A 113 9.23 4.12 15.44
C LYS A 113 8.48 5.43 15.17
N TYR A 114 7.19 5.36 14.89
CA TYR A 114 6.48 6.54 14.43
C TYR A 114 5.34 6.99 15.33
N CYS A 115 4.89 6.15 16.25
CA CYS A 115 3.71 6.47 17.04
C CYS A 115 3.96 6.77 18.48
N GLU A 116 5.05 6.25 19.01
CA GLU A 116 5.34 6.52 20.42
C GLU A 116 5.95 7.89 20.56
N GLU A 117 5.49 8.55 21.60
CA GLU A 117 5.85 9.80 21.71
C GLU A 117 7.04 10.18 22.14
N ASN A 118 7.48 9.94 22.79
CA ASN A 118 8.58 10.29 23.26
C ASN A 118 9.42 10.88 22.53
N ASN A 119 9.28 10.88 21.79
CA ASN A 119 10.12 11.33 21.04
C ASN A 119 10.29 12.63 21.12
N ASP A 120 10.25 13.10 21.59
CA ASP A 120 10.51 14.34 21.58
C ASP A 120 10.95 14.76 22.11
#